data_15bd26dd80e134a95880ea9881286c70
#
_entry.id   15bd26dd80e134a95880ea9881286c70
#
_cell.length_a   1.000
_cell.length_b   1.000
_cell.length_c   1.000
_cell.angle_alpha   90.00
_cell.angle_beta   90.00
_cell.angle_gamma   90.00
#
_symmetry.space_group_name_H-M   'P 1'
#
loop_
_entity.id
_entity.type
_entity.pdbx_description
1 polymer ?
#
loop_
_entity_poly.entity_id
_entity_poly.type
_entity_poly.pdbx_seq_one_letter_code
_entity_poly.pdbx_strand_id
1 'polypeptide(L)'
;MDQKKWVWKTKKYTRVSIFMNAFNCHVNRIPSSGKINRIFYKPGKYINASLDKASEENERNYIKMTNSNGDELVLVQIAGLIARRIVCEIKENDETKQGDKFGIIKFGSRVDLYFENYRILVREKQNAIAGETIIARKQ
;
A
#
# COMPACT_ATOMS: atom_id res chain seq x y z
N MET A 1 -14.16 -5.70 -12.02
CA MET A 1 -13.34 -4.64 -12.61
C MET A 1 -11.95 -4.67 -12.01
N ASP A 2 -10.95 -4.55 -12.85
CA ASP A 2 -9.58 -4.46 -12.37
C ASP A 2 -9.38 -3.17 -11.59
N GLN A 3 -8.86 -3.27 -10.39
CA GLN A 3 -8.59 -2.17 -9.52
C GLN A 3 -7.63 -1.14 -10.13
N LYS A 4 -6.60 -1.61 -10.82
CA LYS A 4 -5.66 -0.74 -11.52
C LYS A 4 -6.38 0.06 -12.60
N LYS A 5 -7.25 -0.60 -13.32
CA LYS A 5 -8.04 0.01 -14.39
C LYS A 5 -8.95 1.12 -13.85
N TRP A 6 -9.50 0.90 -12.68
CA TRP A 6 -10.35 1.90 -12.03
C TRP A 6 -9.57 3.14 -11.61
N VAL A 7 -8.37 2.95 -11.04
CA VAL A 7 -7.59 4.06 -10.48
C VAL A 7 -6.71 4.73 -11.55
N TRP A 8 -6.15 3.96 -12.48
CA TRP A 8 -5.17 4.48 -13.45
C TRP A 8 -5.43 3.97 -14.85
N LYS A 9 -6.57 4.23 -15.36
CA LYS A 9 -6.96 3.74 -16.68
C LYS A 9 -6.06 4.18 -17.84
N THR A 10 -5.22 5.20 -17.64
CA THR A 10 -4.34 5.75 -18.68
C THR A 10 -2.86 5.63 -18.39
N LYS A 11 -2.48 5.05 -17.24
CA LYS A 11 -1.08 4.97 -16.82
C LYS A 11 -0.67 3.53 -16.56
N LYS A 12 0.61 3.24 -16.77
CA LYS A 12 1.23 2.00 -16.33
C LYS A 12 1.85 2.20 -14.97
N TYR A 13 1.47 1.36 -14.02
CA TYR A 13 2.05 1.37 -12.68
C TYR A 13 2.68 0.02 -12.38
N THR A 14 3.76 0.06 -11.63
CA THR A 14 4.32 -1.13 -11.00
C THR A 14 3.65 -1.30 -9.65
N ARG A 15 3.26 -2.52 -9.35
CA ARG A 15 2.69 -2.87 -8.05
C ARG A 15 3.68 -3.75 -7.28
N VAL A 16 3.96 -3.38 -6.04
CA VAL A 16 4.66 -4.24 -5.09
C VAL A 16 3.68 -4.57 -3.98
N SER A 17 3.47 -5.86 -3.75
CA SER A 17 2.55 -6.35 -2.71
C SER A 17 3.37 -6.85 -1.52
N ILE A 18 3.01 -6.40 -0.33
CA ILE A 18 3.68 -6.78 0.92
C ILE A 18 2.68 -7.46 1.83
N PHE A 19 2.93 -8.74 2.13
CA PHE A 19 2.05 -9.55 2.97
C PHE A 19 2.45 -9.46 4.43
N MET A 20 1.47 -9.33 5.29
CA MET A 20 1.64 -9.29 6.75
C MET A 20 1.35 -10.67 7.32
N ASN A 21 2.37 -11.38 7.78
CA ASN A 21 2.20 -12.66 8.45
C ASN A 21 2.31 -12.51 9.97
N ALA A 22 2.20 -13.61 10.71
CA ALA A 22 2.16 -13.58 12.18
C ALA A 22 3.40 -12.97 12.83
N PHE A 23 4.54 -12.98 12.13
CA PHE A 23 5.81 -12.50 12.65
C PHE A 23 6.20 -11.14 12.09
N ASN A 24 5.42 -10.58 11.18
CA ASN A 24 5.72 -9.28 10.59
C ASN A 24 5.25 -8.15 11.49
N CYS A 25 5.89 -7.00 11.32
CA CYS A 25 5.42 -5.76 11.90
C CYS A 25 4.12 -5.35 11.20
N HIS A 26 3.07 -5.12 11.99
CA HIS A 26 1.74 -4.78 11.48
C HIS A 26 1.55 -3.28 11.21
N VAL A 27 2.53 -2.46 11.58
CA VAL A 27 2.48 -1.02 11.37
C VAL A 27 2.84 -0.71 9.92
N ASN A 28 1.99 0.07 9.27
CA ASN A 28 2.24 0.53 7.91
C ASN A 28 2.97 1.88 7.96
N ARG A 29 4.00 2.02 7.13
CA ARG A 29 4.84 3.22 7.12
C ARG A 29 4.83 3.91 5.77
N ILE A 30 4.95 5.23 5.81
CA ILE A 30 5.01 6.07 4.60
C ILE A 30 6.27 5.73 3.81
N PRO A 31 6.16 5.38 2.53
CA PRO A 31 7.30 4.95 1.73
C PRO A 31 8.18 6.10 1.23
N SER A 32 7.65 7.30 1.13
CA SER A 32 8.37 8.46 0.62
C SER A 32 7.72 9.72 1.17
N SER A 33 8.54 10.68 1.60
CA SER A 33 8.03 11.95 2.15
C SER A 33 7.18 12.68 1.12
N GLY A 34 6.05 13.23 1.55
CA GLY A 34 5.17 13.96 0.66
C GLY A 34 3.82 14.28 1.27
N LYS A 35 2.91 14.71 0.41
CA LYS A 35 1.57 15.15 0.81
C LYS A 35 0.53 14.11 0.45
N ILE A 36 -0.39 13.86 1.37
CA ILE A 36 -1.53 12.98 1.15
C ILE A 36 -2.59 13.75 0.38
N ASN A 37 -2.88 13.30 -0.83
CA ASN A 37 -3.84 13.98 -1.72
C ASN A 37 -5.27 13.51 -1.50
N ARG A 38 -5.45 12.20 -1.35
CA ARG A 38 -6.79 11.62 -1.24
C ARG A 38 -6.73 10.30 -0.48
N ILE A 39 -7.76 10.05 0.32
CA ILE A 39 -7.99 8.78 0.99
C ILE A 39 -9.38 8.29 0.61
N PHE A 40 -9.47 7.04 0.19
CA PHE A 40 -10.72 6.45 -0.24
C PHE A 40 -10.87 5.03 0.31
N TYR A 41 -11.85 4.86 1.18
CA TYR A 41 -12.16 3.57 1.78
C TYR A 41 -13.23 2.84 0.96
N LYS A 42 -13.00 1.58 0.64
CA LYS A 42 -13.96 0.78 -0.10
C LYS A 42 -14.34 -0.48 0.67
N PRO A 43 -15.61 -0.65 1.06
CA PRO A 43 -16.08 -1.88 1.68
C PRO A 43 -15.95 -3.06 0.71
N GLY A 44 -15.83 -4.25 1.26
CA GLY A 44 -15.71 -5.45 0.44
C GLY A 44 -15.68 -6.71 1.27
N LYS A 45 -15.14 -7.76 0.66
CA LYS A 45 -15.03 -9.08 1.25
C LYS A 45 -13.79 -9.20 2.13
N TYR A 46 -13.66 -10.36 2.76
CA TYR A 46 -12.50 -10.71 3.58
C TYR A 46 -11.96 -12.06 3.15
N ILE A 47 -11.57 -12.16 1.88
CA ILE A 47 -10.96 -13.38 1.35
C ILE A 47 -9.46 -13.38 1.63
N ASN A 48 -8.80 -14.52 1.42
CA ASN A 48 -7.37 -14.64 1.64
C ASN A 48 -6.62 -13.56 0.83
N ALA A 49 -5.88 -12.70 1.52
CA ALA A 49 -5.19 -11.57 0.90
C ALA A 49 -4.08 -12.00 -0.07
N SER A 50 -3.63 -13.24 -0.01
CA SER A 50 -2.62 -13.75 -0.96
C SER A 50 -3.18 -13.96 -2.37
N LEU A 51 -4.50 -14.00 -2.53
CA LEU A 51 -5.14 -14.13 -3.82
C LEU A 51 -5.13 -12.79 -4.57
N ASP A 52 -4.86 -12.84 -5.87
CA ASP A 52 -4.86 -11.62 -6.69
C ASP A 52 -6.18 -10.87 -6.63
N LYS A 53 -7.29 -11.61 -6.64
CA LYS A 53 -8.61 -10.98 -6.59
C LYS A 53 -8.91 -10.24 -5.28
N ALA A 54 -8.10 -10.44 -4.23
CA ALA A 54 -8.25 -9.69 -2.99
C ALA A 54 -8.06 -8.19 -3.21
N SER A 55 -7.21 -7.79 -4.16
CA SER A 55 -7.00 -6.38 -4.49
C SER A 55 -8.23 -5.73 -5.14
N GLU A 56 -9.16 -6.52 -5.63
CA GLU A 56 -10.38 -6.02 -6.28
C GLU A 56 -11.63 -6.25 -5.45
N GLU A 57 -11.65 -7.27 -4.61
CA GLU A 57 -12.86 -7.70 -3.91
C GLU A 57 -12.84 -7.43 -2.41
N ASN A 58 -11.65 -7.44 -1.78
CA ASN A 58 -11.56 -7.25 -0.33
C ASN A 58 -11.77 -5.81 0.09
N GLU A 59 -12.23 -5.65 1.32
CA GLU A 59 -12.31 -4.36 1.98
C GLU A 59 -10.91 -3.74 1.99
N ARG A 60 -10.81 -2.48 1.62
CA ARG A 60 -9.52 -1.84 1.39
C ARG A 60 -9.59 -0.33 1.51
N ASN A 61 -8.44 0.27 1.79
CA ASN A 61 -8.31 1.71 1.93
C ASN A 61 -7.21 2.21 0.98
N TYR A 62 -7.58 3.11 0.07
CA TYR A 62 -6.66 3.72 -0.89
C TYR A 62 -6.11 5.02 -0.35
N ILE A 63 -4.81 5.19 -0.45
CA ILE A 63 -4.13 6.43 -0.08
C ILE A 63 -3.32 6.89 -1.28
N LYS A 64 -3.70 8.03 -1.85
CA LYS A 64 -3.01 8.63 -2.97
C LYS A 64 -2.17 9.78 -2.46
N MET A 65 -0.89 9.80 -2.82
CA MET A 65 0.03 10.84 -2.35
C MET A 65 0.95 11.31 -3.46
N THR A 66 1.48 12.51 -3.30
CA THR A 66 2.54 13.05 -4.16
C THR A 66 3.77 13.24 -3.29
N ASN A 67 4.89 12.60 -3.66
CA ASN A 67 6.10 12.70 -2.87
C ASN A 67 6.89 13.99 -3.16
N SER A 68 8.00 14.18 -2.45
CA SER A 68 8.83 15.39 -2.57
C SER A 68 9.42 15.58 -3.96
N ASN A 69 9.53 14.50 -4.76
CA ASN A 69 10.00 14.57 -6.14
C ASN A 69 8.89 14.91 -7.14
N GLY A 70 7.66 15.10 -6.67
CA GLY A 70 6.51 15.33 -7.54
C GLY A 70 5.90 14.06 -8.13
N ASP A 71 6.32 12.89 -7.68
CA ASP A 71 5.79 11.60 -8.17
C ASP A 71 4.55 11.19 -7.41
N GLU A 72 3.60 10.60 -8.13
CA GLU A 72 2.39 10.07 -7.54
C GLU A 72 2.61 8.64 -7.08
N LEU A 73 2.23 8.35 -5.85
CA LEU A 73 2.27 7.02 -5.27
C LEU A 73 0.88 6.67 -4.76
N VAL A 74 0.53 5.40 -4.82
CA VAL A 74 -0.72 4.92 -4.24
C VAL A 74 -0.43 3.73 -3.34
N LEU A 75 -0.89 3.84 -2.10
CA LEU A 75 -0.81 2.76 -1.13
C LEU A 75 -2.21 2.21 -0.92
N VAL A 76 -2.33 0.89 -0.84
CA VAL A 76 -3.63 0.27 -0.59
C VAL A 76 -3.48 -0.69 0.58
N GLN A 77 -4.20 -0.40 1.65
CA GLN A 77 -4.32 -1.31 2.79
C GLN A 77 -5.45 -2.29 2.47
N ILE A 78 -5.16 -3.58 2.47
CA ILE A 78 -6.11 -4.62 2.06
C ILE A 78 -6.34 -5.60 3.21
N ALA A 79 -7.58 -5.75 3.63
CA ALA A 79 -7.96 -6.70 4.67
C ALA A 79 -7.82 -8.14 4.17
N GLY A 80 -7.73 -9.08 5.08
CA GLY A 80 -7.65 -10.51 4.78
C GLY A 80 -8.72 -11.30 5.54
N LEU A 81 -8.56 -12.60 5.59
CA LEU A 81 -9.50 -13.50 6.28
C LEU A 81 -9.60 -13.18 7.78
N ILE A 82 -8.48 -12.89 8.41
CA ILE A 82 -8.39 -12.65 9.85
C ILE A 82 -8.28 -11.16 10.13
N ALA A 83 -7.41 -10.47 9.40
CA ALA A 83 -7.15 -9.05 9.56
C ALA A 83 -8.25 -8.23 8.88
N ARG A 84 -9.38 -8.08 9.55
CA ARG A 84 -10.58 -7.44 8.98
C ARG A 84 -10.68 -5.96 9.27
N ARG A 85 -9.89 -5.47 10.24
CA ARG A 85 -9.91 -4.05 10.59
C ARG A 85 -8.71 -3.34 9.99
N ILE A 86 -8.99 -2.29 9.25
CA ILE A 86 -7.98 -1.40 8.69
C ILE A 86 -8.00 -0.10 9.48
N VAL A 87 -6.85 0.26 10.04
CA VAL A 87 -6.70 1.53 10.75
C VAL A 87 -5.84 2.45 9.90
N CYS A 88 -6.35 3.65 9.62
CA CYS A 88 -5.63 4.71 8.91
C CYS A 88 -5.63 5.95 9.80
N GLU A 89 -4.45 6.42 10.16
CA GLU A 89 -4.29 7.53 11.11
C GLU A 89 -3.98 8.86 10.43
N ILE A 90 -3.80 8.86 9.11
CA ILE A 90 -3.52 10.07 8.34
C ILE A 90 -4.80 10.58 7.68
N LYS A 91 -4.78 11.85 7.29
CA LYS A 91 -5.90 12.55 6.66
C LYS A 91 -5.46 13.17 5.34
N GLU A 92 -6.43 13.49 4.50
CA GLU A 92 -6.18 14.26 3.29
C GLU A 92 -5.53 15.59 3.65
N ASN A 93 -4.57 15.98 2.83
CA ASN A 93 -3.73 17.17 2.97
C ASN A 93 -2.64 17.10 4.04
N ASP A 94 -2.50 15.99 4.76
CA ASP A 94 -1.40 15.82 5.70
C ASP A 94 -0.05 15.80 4.97
N GLU A 95 0.93 16.45 5.57
CA GLU A 95 2.33 16.33 5.17
C GLU A 95 2.96 15.20 5.96
N THR A 96 3.61 14.27 5.27
CA THR A 96 4.20 13.09 5.90
C THR A 96 5.67 12.94 5.56
N LYS A 97 6.39 12.26 6.43
CA LYS A 97 7.81 11.93 6.23
C LYS A 97 7.99 10.45 5.99
N GLN A 98 8.98 10.12 5.19
CA GLN A 98 9.35 8.73 4.95
C GLN A 98 9.59 8.01 6.27
N GLY A 99 8.98 6.84 6.43
CA GLY A 99 9.09 6.05 7.64
C GLY A 99 8.04 6.34 8.70
N ASP A 100 7.27 7.44 8.57
CA ASP A 100 6.18 7.75 9.50
C ASP A 100 5.15 6.63 9.49
N LYS A 101 4.61 6.33 10.65
CA LYS A 101 3.49 5.38 10.79
C LYS A 101 2.23 6.03 10.24
N PHE A 102 1.49 5.30 9.41
CA PHE A 102 0.23 5.83 8.90
C PHE A 102 -0.96 4.94 9.15
N GLY A 103 -0.75 3.70 9.54
CA GLY A 103 -1.84 2.81 9.81
C GLY A 103 -1.39 1.46 10.34
N ILE A 104 -2.37 0.62 10.63
CA ILE A 104 -2.15 -0.73 11.17
C ILE A 104 -3.12 -1.67 10.50
N ILE A 105 -2.62 -2.82 10.04
CA ILE A 105 -3.44 -3.97 9.65
C ILE A 105 -2.77 -5.20 10.23
N LYS A 106 -3.58 -6.08 10.83
CA LYS A 106 -3.07 -7.30 11.47
C LYS A 106 -2.54 -8.31 10.45
N PHE A 107 -1.94 -9.40 10.91
CA PHE A 107 -1.40 -10.44 10.04
C PHE A 107 -2.49 -11.05 9.14
N GLY A 108 -2.09 -11.59 8.01
CA GLY A 108 -3.00 -12.12 7.01
C GLY A 108 -3.58 -11.05 6.08
N SER A 109 -3.12 -9.82 6.21
CA SER A 109 -3.46 -8.70 5.34
C SER A 109 -2.36 -8.44 4.32
N ARG A 110 -2.57 -7.43 3.50
CA ARG A 110 -1.63 -7.06 2.45
C ARG A 110 -1.62 -5.55 2.26
N VAL A 111 -0.46 -4.99 1.96
CA VAL A 111 -0.35 -3.61 1.49
C VAL A 111 0.21 -3.64 0.09
N ASP A 112 -0.47 -2.99 -0.84
CA ASP A 112 0.02 -2.80 -2.20
C ASP A 112 0.55 -1.39 -2.35
N LEU A 113 1.70 -1.26 -3.00
CA LEU A 113 2.31 0.02 -3.34
C LEU A 113 2.37 0.13 -4.86
N TYR A 114 1.78 1.18 -5.41
CA TYR A 114 1.79 1.45 -6.85
C TYR A 114 2.63 2.68 -7.15
N PHE A 115 3.48 2.55 -8.14
CA PHE A 115 4.35 3.65 -8.58
C PHE A 115 4.79 3.45 -10.04
N GLU A 116 5.37 4.49 -10.62
CA GLU A 116 6.02 4.43 -11.92
C GLU A 116 7.36 5.17 -11.86
N ASN A 117 8.27 4.88 -12.79
CA ASN A 117 9.59 5.52 -12.90
C ASN A 117 10.54 5.25 -11.71
N TYR A 118 10.31 4.15 -11.00
CA TYR A 118 11.22 3.66 -9.98
C TYR A 118 11.69 2.27 -10.33
N ARG A 119 12.96 2.00 -10.07
CA ARG A 119 13.52 0.66 -10.26
C ARG A 119 13.27 -0.16 -8.99
N ILE A 120 12.68 -1.33 -9.17
CA ILE A 120 12.41 -2.25 -8.06
C ILE A 120 13.72 -2.82 -7.54
N LEU A 121 13.90 -2.82 -6.22
CA LEU A 121 15.07 -3.37 -5.54
C LEU A 121 14.77 -4.63 -4.75
N VAL A 122 13.51 -5.02 -4.66
CA VAL A 122 13.09 -6.24 -3.95
C VAL A 122 12.71 -7.32 -4.94
N ARG A 123 12.70 -8.58 -4.48
CA ARG A 123 12.32 -9.75 -5.28
C ARG A 123 11.07 -10.38 -4.71
N GLU A 124 10.37 -11.16 -5.53
CA GLU A 124 9.26 -11.96 -5.06
C GLU A 124 9.71 -12.89 -3.92
N LYS A 125 8.85 -13.06 -2.93
CA LYS A 125 9.08 -13.89 -1.74
C LYS A 125 10.22 -13.42 -0.84
N GLN A 126 10.79 -12.26 -1.09
CA GLN A 126 11.77 -11.67 -0.20
C GLN A 126 11.07 -11.16 1.06
N ASN A 127 11.69 -11.37 2.23
CA ASN A 127 11.22 -10.76 3.46
C ASN A 127 11.63 -9.29 3.51
N ALA A 128 10.71 -8.42 3.90
CA ALA A 128 10.97 -7.01 4.07
C ALA A 128 10.90 -6.63 5.54
N ILE A 129 11.78 -5.74 5.96
CA ILE A 129 11.82 -5.23 7.33
C ILE A 129 11.25 -3.81 7.32
N ALA A 130 10.17 -3.60 8.07
CA ALA A 130 9.49 -2.32 8.12
C ALA A 130 10.44 -1.20 8.56
N GLY A 131 10.45 -0.12 7.78
CA GLY A 131 11.30 1.04 8.05
C GLY A 131 12.75 0.87 7.62
N GLU A 132 13.16 -0.30 7.11
CA GLU A 132 14.55 -0.57 6.75
C GLU A 132 14.73 -0.99 5.29
N THR A 133 13.89 -1.90 4.79
CA THR A 133 14.06 -2.43 3.43
C THR A 133 13.71 -1.37 2.39
N ILE A 134 14.64 -1.11 1.48
CA ILE A 134 14.42 -0.21 0.35
C ILE A 134 13.69 -0.98 -0.74
N ILE A 135 12.46 -0.57 -1.06
CA ILE A 135 11.60 -1.25 -2.03
C ILE A 135 11.99 -0.89 -3.47
N ALA A 136 12.23 0.38 -3.72
CA ALA A 136 12.52 0.88 -5.06
C ALA A 136 13.37 2.16 -4.99
N ARG A 137 14.00 2.49 -6.09
CA ARG A 137 14.84 3.69 -6.20
C ARG A 137 14.44 4.47 -7.44
N LYS A 138 14.43 5.80 -7.34
CA LYS A 138 14.12 6.69 -8.48
C LYS A 138 15.08 6.43 -9.63
N GLN A 139 14.54 6.29 -10.81
CA GLN A 139 15.31 6.15 -12.04
C GLN A 139 15.83 7.50 -12.54
#